data_0aaf0dbf0576dcc87894711e33b98a05
#
_entry.id   0aaf0dbf0576dcc87894711e33b98a05
#
_cell.length_a   1.000
_cell.length_b   1.000
_cell.length_c   1.000
_cell.angle_alpha   90.00
_cell.angle_beta   90.00
_cell.angle_gamma   90.00
#
_symmetry.space_group_name_H-M   'P 1'
#
loop_
_entity.id
_entity.type
_entity.pdbx_description
1 polymer ?
#
loop_
_entity_poly.entity_id
_entity_poly.type
_entity_poly.pdbx_seq_one_letter_code
_entity_poly.pdbx_strand_id
1 'polypeptide(L)'
;MLGSMADKDEYDLLEERFNLLEKRIYQGLRGGWPVRDAAVELACLLLDWRPDPEVRELVERSPGELTDDRVAELAGRLIANFEPGFDLAPERWETLVQALRTVERDLRATGPEPTTDVELVQPEWAQEWGTAHVRYDGKTHHSGIGSGAGTDPELALAAVADALQEQVMDFTWTVWPLCPVHRTGLHASRDARQRAVWHCQPCGGPVAAIGEL
;
A
#
# COMPACT_ATOMS: atom_id res chain seq x y z
N MET A 1 -38.95 1.40 -10.26
CA MET A 1 -37.86 1.21 -9.27
C MET A 1 -37.18 -0.18 -9.42
N LEU A 2 -37.02 -0.72 -10.61
CA LEU A 2 -36.38 -2.03 -10.87
C LEU A 2 -35.05 -1.91 -11.67
N GLY A 3 -34.65 -0.69 -12.08
CA GLY A 3 -33.39 -0.49 -12.84
C GLY A 3 -32.13 -0.40 -12.01
N SER A 4 -32.17 -0.29 -10.66
CA SER A 4 -31.01 0.02 -9.82
C SER A 4 -30.22 -1.20 -9.32
N MET A 5 -30.80 -2.39 -9.29
CA MET A 5 -30.10 -3.59 -8.81
C MET A 5 -29.32 -4.29 -9.93
N ALA A 6 -29.92 -4.39 -11.14
CA ALA A 6 -29.25 -5.01 -12.29
C ALA A 6 -28.00 -4.22 -12.75
N ASP A 7 -28.05 -2.88 -12.66
CA ASP A 7 -26.91 -2.01 -12.98
C ASP A 7 -25.75 -2.19 -11.97
N LYS A 8 -26.05 -2.46 -10.71
CA LYS A 8 -25.03 -2.66 -9.68
C LYS A 8 -24.30 -3.99 -9.85
N ASP A 9 -25.04 -5.07 -10.08
CA ASP A 9 -24.45 -6.42 -10.28
C ASP A 9 -23.56 -6.46 -11.54
N GLU A 10 -23.93 -5.73 -12.60
CA GLU A 10 -23.12 -5.61 -13.82
C GLU A 10 -21.83 -4.80 -13.56
N TYR A 11 -21.92 -3.76 -12.77
CA TYR A 11 -20.76 -2.93 -12.41
C TYR A 11 -19.77 -3.72 -11.54
N ASP A 12 -20.25 -4.43 -10.56
CA ASP A 12 -19.43 -5.27 -9.67
C ASP A 12 -18.70 -6.36 -10.46
N LEU A 13 -19.36 -7.01 -11.43
CA LEU A 13 -18.75 -8.00 -12.32
C LEU A 13 -17.67 -7.41 -13.25
N LEU A 14 -17.88 -6.19 -13.74
CA LEU A 14 -16.87 -5.50 -14.54
C LEU A 14 -15.65 -5.12 -13.72
N GLU A 15 -15.84 -4.66 -12.51
CA GLU A 15 -14.75 -4.33 -11.58
C GLU A 15 -13.94 -5.59 -11.20
N GLU A 16 -14.60 -6.69 -10.88
CA GLU A 16 -13.93 -7.96 -10.61
C GLU A 16 -13.09 -8.43 -11.82
N ARG A 17 -13.65 -8.33 -13.03
CA ARG A 17 -12.95 -8.71 -14.27
C ARG A 17 -11.75 -7.81 -14.52
N PHE A 18 -11.90 -6.50 -14.31
CA PHE A 18 -10.83 -5.53 -14.44
C PHE A 18 -9.68 -5.86 -13.48
N ASN A 19 -9.98 -6.02 -12.21
CA ASN A 19 -9.01 -6.37 -11.18
C ASN A 19 -8.30 -7.70 -11.47
N LEU A 20 -9.01 -8.70 -11.99
CA LEU A 20 -8.42 -9.98 -12.37
C LEU A 20 -7.42 -9.84 -13.51
N LEU A 21 -7.73 -9.01 -14.52
CA LEU A 21 -6.85 -8.80 -15.68
C LEU A 21 -5.59 -8.03 -15.27
N GLU A 22 -5.71 -7.01 -14.44
CA GLU A 22 -4.55 -6.28 -13.90
C GLU A 22 -3.62 -7.21 -13.11
N LYS A 23 -4.17 -8.05 -12.23
CA LYS A 23 -3.42 -9.06 -11.48
C LYS A 23 -2.68 -10.04 -12.42
N ARG A 24 -3.36 -10.55 -13.45
CA ARG A 24 -2.77 -11.47 -14.44
C ARG A 24 -1.64 -10.81 -15.22
N ILE A 25 -1.83 -9.56 -15.66
CA ILE A 25 -0.79 -8.79 -16.35
C ILE A 25 0.41 -8.59 -15.42
N TYR A 26 0.18 -8.12 -14.19
CA TYR A 26 1.24 -7.91 -13.22
C TYR A 26 2.07 -9.19 -12.97
N GLN A 27 1.40 -10.31 -12.71
CA GLN A 27 2.05 -11.60 -12.51
C GLN A 27 2.82 -12.06 -13.76
N GLY A 28 2.24 -11.90 -14.95
CA GLY A 28 2.87 -12.26 -16.20
C GLY A 28 4.13 -11.45 -16.47
N LEU A 29 4.08 -10.12 -16.31
CA LEU A 29 5.23 -9.24 -16.49
C LEU A 29 6.35 -9.58 -15.49
N ARG A 30 6.01 -9.84 -14.25
CA ARG A 30 6.98 -10.20 -13.21
C ARG A 30 7.58 -11.59 -13.40
N GLY A 31 6.78 -12.55 -13.87
CA GLY A 31 7.19 -13.95 -14.10
C GLY A 31 7.81 -14.21 -15.48
N GLY A 32 7.81 -13.23 -16.38
CA GLY A 32 8.25 -13.40 -17.76
C GLY A 32 7.31 -14.26 -18.60
N TRP A 33 6.01 -14.30 -18.26
CA TRP A 33 4.99 -15.07 -18.98
C TRP A 33 4.24 -14.20 -19.98
N PRO A 34 3.65 -14.82 -21.06
CA PRO A 34 2.86 -14.08 -22.02
C PRO A 34 1.68 -13.35 -21.38
N VAL A 35 1.56 -12.05 -21.68
CA VAL A 35 0.48 -11.20 -21.14
C VAL A 35 -0.50 -10.72 -22.21
N ARG A 36 -0.29 -11.12 -23.48
CA ARG A 36 -1.04 -10.62 -24.64
C ARG A 36 -2.55 -10.70 -24.47
N ASP A 37 -3.08 -11.87 -24.15
CA ASP A 37 -4.52 -12.08 -24.07
C ASP A 37 -5.14 -11.20 -22.98
N ALA A 38 -4.52 -11.14 -21.82
CA ALA A 38 -4.99 -10.31 -20.72
C ALA A 38 -4.88 -8.80 -21.02
N ALA A 39 -3.79 -8.39 -21.69
CA ALA A 39 -3.59 -6.99 -22.07
C ALA A 39 -4.60 -6.52 -23.14
N VAL A 40 -4.87 -7.34 -24.16
CA VAL A 40 -5.89 -7.03 -25.17
C VAL A 40 -7.28 -7.01 -24.56
N GLU A 41 -7.61 -7.98 -23.70
CA GLU A 41 -8.89 -8.02 -23.02
C GLU A 41 -9.10 -6.78 -22.11
N LEU A 42 -8.09 -6.39 -21.34
CA LEU A 42 -8.13 -5.17 -20.53
C LEU A 42 -8.28 -3.91 -21.41
N ALA A 43 -7.53 -3.83 -22.50
CA ALA A 43 -7.63 -2.72 -23.45
C ALA A 43 -9.02 -2.60 -24.07
N CYS A 44 -9.67 -3.73 -24.41
CA CYS A 44 -11.05 -3.74 -24.88
C CYS A 44 -12.04 -3.19 -23.85
N LEU A 45 -11.86 -3.52 -22.56
CA LEU A 45 -12.70 -2.97 -21.48
C LEU A 45 -12.49 -1.46 -21.27
N LEU A 46 -11.28 -0.98 -21.52
CA LEU A 46 -10.91 0.43 -21.36
C LEU A 46 -11.28 1.30 -22.56
N LEU A 47 -11.51 0.73 -23.74
CA LEU A 47 -11.62 1.46 -25.00
C LEU A 47 -12.66 2.57 -24.98
N ASP A 48 -13.81 2.31 -24.38
CA ASP A 48 -14.94 3.26 -24.32
C ASP A 48 -14.75 4.34 -23.22
N TRP A 49 -13.91 4.07 -22.22
CA TRP A 49 -13.76 4.92 -21.05
C TRP A 49 -12.47 5.72 -21.07
N ARG A 50 -11.39 5.12 -21.59
CA ARG A 50 -10.05 5.66 -21.59
C ARG A 50 -9.29 5.23 -22.85
N PRO A 51 -9.62 5.80 -24.02
CA PRO A 51 -9.01 5.44 -25.30
C PRO A 51 -7.59 6.03 -25.45
N ASP A 52 -6.70 5.75 -24.49
CA ASP A 52 -5.31 6.15 -24.50
C ASP A 52 -4.56 5.51 -25.69
N PRO A 53 -3.41 6.06 -26.11
CA PRO A 53 -2.62 5.50 -27.21
C PRO A 53 -2.30 4.02 -27.03
N GLU A 54 -2.00 3.58 -25.83
CA GLU A 54 -1.70 2.19 -25.46
C GLU A 54 -2.90 1.26 -25.67
N VAL A 55 -4.09 1.72 -25.26
CA VAL A 55 -5.37 1.00 -25.43
C VAL A 55 -5.64 0.80 -26.92
N ARG A 56 -5.54 1.87 -27.70
CA ARG A 56 -5.79 1.83 -29.15
C ARG A 56 -4.78 0.94 -29.86
N GLU A 57 -3.50 1.05 -29.54
CA GLU A 57 -2.45 0.24 -30.18
C GLU A 57 -2.68 -1.26 -29.94
N LEU A 58 -3.13 -1.67 -28.75
CA LEU A 58 -3.44 -3.07 -28.43
C LEU A 58 -4.70 -3.59 -29.14
N VAL A 59 -5.72 -2.75 -29.34
CA VAL A 59 -6.99 -3.17 -29.93
C VAL A 59 -7.01 -3.05 -31.45
N GLU A 60 -6.42 -1.98 -32.02
CA GLU A 60 -6.53 -1.67 -33.44
C GLU A 60 -5.49 -2.40 -34.30
N ARG A 61 -4.37 -2.83 -33.71
CA ARG A 61 -3.35 -3.56 -34.47
C ARG A 61 -3.62 -5.06 -34.50
N SER A 62 -3.33 -5.67 -35.64
CA SER A 62 -3.42 -7.12 -35.82
C SER A 62 -2.44 -7.83 -34.85
N PRO A 63 -2.80 -8.97 -34.27
CA PRO A 63 -1.96 -9.69 -33.29
C PRO A 63 -0.53 -9.98 -33.78
N GLY A 64 -0.33 -10.18 -35.09
CA GLY A 64 0.99 -10.44 -35.69
C GLY A 64 1.84 -9.19 -35.91
N GLU A 65 1.31 -7.99 -35.76
CA GLU A 65 2.05 -6.72 -35.97
C GLU A 65 2.74 -6.25 -34.68
N LEU A 66 2.31 -6.75 -33.52
CA LEU A 66 2.91 -6.43 -32.23
C LEU A 66 3.80 -7.59 -31.75
N THR A 67 5.05 -7.29 -31.47
CA THR A 67 5.95 -8.23 -30.82
C THR A 67 5.53 -8.44 -29.35
N ASP A 68 5.93 -9.54 -28.72
CA ASP A 68 5.60 -9.81 -27.31
C ASP A 68 6.25 -8.77 -26.39
N ASP A 69 7.45 -8.28 -26.69
CA ASP A 69 8.09 -7.20 -25.94
C ASP A 69 7.27 -5.90 -26.00
N ARG A 70 6.74 -5.56 -27.20
CA ARG A 70 5.89 -4.38 -27.33
C ARG A 70 4.58 -4.52 -26.58
N VAL A 71 3.98 -5.71 -26.61
CA VAL A 71 2.78 -6.00 -25.82
C VAL A 71 3.07 -5.89 -24.32
N ALA A 72 4.19 -6.41 -23.85
CA ALA A 72 4.59 -6.31 -22.43
C ALA A 72 4.81 -4.85 -22.02
N GLU A 73 5.43 -4.03 -22.87
CA GLU A 73 5.59 -2.59 -22.62
C GLU A 73 4.24 -1.88 -22.51
N LEU A 74 3.34 -2.10 -23.46
CA LEU A 74 2.00 -1.51 -23.46
C LEU A 74 1.18 -1.96 -22.25
N ALA A 75 1.22 -3.26 -21.94
CA ALA A 75 0.55 -3.84 -20.78
C ALA A 75 1.04 -3.21 -19.46
N GLY A 76 2.35 -3.01 -19.31
CA GLY A 76 2.93 -2.31 -18.17
C GLY A 76 2.40 -0.88 -18.01
N ARG A 77 2.18 -0.17 -19.12
CA ARG A 77 1.59 1.16 -19.10
C ARG A 77 0.09 1.13 -18.73
N LEU A 78 -0.66 0.14 -19.21
CA LEU A 78 -2.07 -0.01 -18.86
C LEU A 78 -2.26 -0.16 -17.35
N ILE A 79 -1.39 -0.93 -16.69
CA ILE A 79 -1.46 -1.19 -15.27
C ILE A 79 -0.51 -0.33 -14.42
N ALA A 80 -0.06 0.82 -14.94
CA ALA A 80 0.91 1.68 -14.26
C ALA A 80 0.43 2.15 -12.87
N ASN A 81 -0.88 2.25 -12.66
CA ASN A 81 -1.49 2.62 -11.38
C ASN A 81 -1.99 1.41 -10.57
N PHE A 82 -1.78 0.19 -11.06
CA PHE A 82 -2.15 -1.01 -10.32
C PHE A 82 -1.25 -1.17 -9.11
N GLU A 83 -1.85 -1.26 -7.94
CA GLU A 83 -1.15 -1.49 -6.69
C GLU A 83 -1.33 -2.95 -6.24
N PRO A 84 -0.30 -3.81 -6.43
CA PRO A 84 -0.41 -5.21 -6.06
C PRO A 84 -0.53 -5.36 -4.54
N GLY A 85 -1.44 -6.22 -4.09
CA GLY A 85 -1.55 -6.60 -2.69
C GLY A 85 -0.33 -7.39 -2.20
N PHE A 86 -0.30 -7.68 -0.90
CA PHE A 86 0.80 -8.47 -0.29
C PHE A 86 0.86 -9.91 -0.81
N ASP A 87 -0.26 -10.45 -1.32
CA ASP A 87 -0.34 -11.76 -1.98
C ASP A 87 0.47 -11.81 -3.27
N LEU A 88 0.54 -10.69 -3.99
CA LEU A 88 1.26 -10.54 -5.25
C LEU A 88 2.68 -9.99 -5.08
N ALA A 89 2.95 -9.30 -3.99
CA ALA A 89 4.21 -8.66 -3.68
C ALA A 89 4.60 -8.89 -2.20
N PRO A 90 4.91 -10.15 -1.80
CA PRO A 90 5.18 -10.50 -0.41
C PRO A 90 6.41 -9.77 0.17
N GLU A 91 7.36 -9.36 -0.65
CA GLU A 91 8.50 -8.55 -0.22
C GLU A 91 8.09 -7.20 0.38
N ARG A 92 6.92 -6.67 0.01
CA ARG A 92 6.38 -5.45 0.61
C ARG A 92 5.96 -5.67 2.06
N TRP A 93 5.39 -6.84 2.35
CA TRP A 93 5.09 -7.23 3.73
C TRP A 93 6.36 -7.35 4.58
N GLU A 94 7.39 -7.98 4.03
CA GLU A 94 8.68 -8.13 4.72
C GLU A 94 9.29 -6.75 5.03
N THR A 95 9.15 -5.77 4.12
CA THR A 95 9.62 -4.40 4.34
C THR A 95 8.88 -3.74 5.52
N LEU A 96 7.55 -3.92 5.61
CA LEU A 96 6.77 -3.41 6.75
C LEU A 96 7.17 -4.10 8.07
N VAL A 97 7.44 -5.41 8.06
CA VAL A 97 7.91 -6.14 9.25
C VAL A 97 9.25 -5.60 9.74
N GLN A 98 10.19 -5.30 8.85
CA GLN A 98 11.47 -4.68 9.22
C GLN A 98 11.26 -3.26 9.77
N ALA A 99 10.36 -2.50 9.17
CA ALA A 99 9.98 -1.17 9.67
C ALA A 99 9.44 -1.26 11.11
N LEU A 100 8.53 -2.22 11.38
CA LEU A 100 7.96 -2.40 12.71
C LEU A 100 9.06 -2.67 13.76
N ARG A 101 10.00 -3.56 13.46
CA ARG A 101 11.14 -3.84 14.37
C ARG A 101 11.97 -2.59 14.68
N THR A 102 12.05 -1.66 13.73
CA THR A 102 12.76 -0.40 13.93
C THR A 102 11.98 0.55 14.84
N VAL A 103 10.67 0.70 14.59
CA VAL A 103 9.77 1.56 15.41
C VAL A 103 9.64 1.04 16.82
N GLU A 104 9.63 -0.29 17.02
CA GLU A 104 9.61 -0.91 18.36
C GLU A 104 10.80 -0.50 19.24
N ARG A 105 11.95 -0.12 18.66
CA ARG A 105 13.06 0.40 19.45
C ARG A 105 12.69 1.69 20.15
N ASP A 106 12.03 2.60 19.45
CA ASP A 106 11.55 3.86 20.01
C ASP A 106 10.45 3.63 21.04
N LEU A 107 9.54 2.67 20.75
CA LEU A 107 8.51 2.28 21.72
C LEU A 107 9.11 1.77 23.03
N ARG A 108 10.09 0.87 22.95
CA ARG A 108 10.80 0.34 24.15
C ARG A 108 11.59 1.39 24.89
N ALA A 109 12.12 2.40 24.18
CA ALA A 109 12.94 3.45 24.79
C ALA A 109 12.10 4.55 25.46
N THR A 110 10.97 4.91 24.88
CA THR A 110 10.23 6.12 25.26
C THR A 110 8.73 5.94 25.45
N GLY A 111 8.18 4.79 25.06
CA GLY A 111 6.75 4.50 25.06
C GLY A 111 6.26 3.73 26.28
N PRO A 112 4.96 3.51 26.37
CA PRO A 112 4.39 2.57 27.34
C PRO A 112 4.78 1.14 26.98
N GLU A 113 5.06 0.33 28.00
CA GLU A 113 5.39 -1.08 27.81
C GLU A 113 4.13 -1.87 27.42
N PRO A 114 4.10 -2.54 26.25
CA PRO A 114 2.98 -3.34 25.84
C PRO A 114 2.90 -4.63 26.67
N THR A 115 1.68 -5.12 26.94
CA THR A 115 1.47 -6.37 27.67
C THR A 115 1.63 -7.62 26.80
N THR A 116 1.57 -7.46 25.49
CA THR A 116 1.80 -8.51 24.48
C THR A 116 2.73 -7.99 23.39
N ASP A 117 3.21 -8.89 22.55
CA ASP A 117 4.04 -8.49 21.40
C ASP A 117 3.28 -7.55 20.46
N VAL A 118 4.01 -6.59 19.89
CA VAL A 118 3.51 -5.74 18.81
C VAL A 118 3.74 -6.46 17.50
N GLU A 119 2.74 -6.59 16.67
CA GLU A 119 2.86 -7.34 15.42
C GLU A 119 2.08 -6.70 14.27
N LEU A 120 2.48 -7.01 13.04
CA LEU A 120 1.70 -6.71 11.84
C LEU A 120 0.78 -7.87 11.54
N VAL A 121 -0.48 -7.56 11.24
CA VAL A 121 -1.53 -8.54 10.93
C VAL A 121 -2.35 -8.09 9.73
N GLN A 122 -2.98 -9.05 9.07
CA GLN A 122 -4.07 -8.82 8.12
C GLN A 122 -5.34 -9.42 8.72
N PRO A 123 -6.16 -8.65 9.46
CA PRO A 123 -7.40 -9.15 10.02
C PRO A 123 -8.38 -9.58 8.92
N GLU A 124 -9.24 -10.56 9.18
CA GLU A 124 -10.23 -11.04 8.21
C GLU A 124 -11.08 -9.91 7.63
N TRP A 125 -11.50 -8.97 8.47
CA TRP A 125 -12.30 -7.81 8.06
C TRP A 125 -11.54 -6.81 7.17
N ALA A 126 -10.21 -6.86 7.12
CA ALA A 126 -9.35 -6.00 6.30
C ALA A 126 -8.80 -6.70 5.04
N GLN A 127 -9.09 -7.99 4.86
CA GLN A 127 -8.58 -8.76 3.72
C GLN A 127 -9.08 -8.23 2.38
N GLU A 128 -10.33 -7.76 2.33
CA GLU A 128 -10.93 -7.16 1.14
C GLU A 128 -10.16 -5.91 0.67
N TRP A 129 -9.64 -5.13 1.61
CA TRP A 129 -8.87 -3.91 1.30
C TRP A 129 -7.37 -4.17 1.13
N GLY A 130 -6.90 -5.38 1.41
CA GLY A 130 -5.50 -5.76 1.25
C GLY A 130 -4.54 -4.97 2.15
N THR A 131 -5.01 -4.43 3.29
CA THR A 131 -4.22 -3.59 4.19
C THR A 131 -3.59 -4.38 5.32
N ALA A 132 -2.38 -3.96 5.72
CA ALA A 132 -1.73 -4.40 6.95
C ALA A 132 -2.16 -3.52 8.13
N HIS A 133 -2.23 -4.10 9.33
CA HIS A 133 -2.56 -3.38 10.55
C HIS A 133 -1.54 -3.67 11.64
N VAL A 134 -1.21 -2.66 12.43
CA VAL A 134 -0.44 -2.86 13.64
C VAL A 134 -1.38 -3.38 14.72
N ARG A 135 -0.99 -4.47 15.40
CA ARG A 135 -1.67 -4.98 16.59
C ARG A 135 -0.84 -4.61 17.81
N TYR A 136 -1.46 -3.90 18.75
CA TYR A 136 -0.89 -3.50 20.03
C TYR A 136 -1.79 -3.99 21.16
N ASP A 137 -1.25 -4.71 22.13
CA ASP A 137 -2.01 -5.34 23.22
C ASP A 137 -3.22 -6.17 22.74
N GLY A 138 -3.03 -6.94 21.65
CA GLY A 138 -4.05 -7.79 21.05
C GLY A 138 -5.14 -7.05 20.29
N LYS A 139 -5.06 -5.73 20.15
CA LYS A 139 -6.05 -4.88 19.48
C LYS A 139 -5.49 -4.26 18.20
N THR A 140 -6.37 -4.02 17.24
CA THR A 140 -6.06 -3.33 15.99
C THR A 140 -6.99 -2.13 15.81
N HIS A 141 -6.47 -1.04 15.26
CA HIS A 141 -7.26 0.12 14.83
C HIS A 141 -7.75 -0.06 13.38
N HIS A 142 -8.72 0.76 12.96
CA HIS A 142 -9.25 0.71 11.60
C HIS A 142 -8.31 1.28 10.54
N SER A 143 -7.35 2.12 10.92
CA SER A 143 -6.34 2.65 9.99
C SER A 143 -5.41 1.54 9.54
N GLY A 144 -5.46 1.21 8.24
CA GLY A 144 -4.65 0.18 7.62
C GLY A 144 -3.49 0.77 6.81
N ILE A 145 -2.41 0.01 6.69
CA ILE A 145 -1.25 0.34 5.88
C ILE A 145 -1.41 -0.35 4.53
N GLY A 146 -1.55 0.41 3.44
CA GLY A 146 -1.59 -0.12 2.09
C GLY A 146 -0.26 -0.77 1.68
N SER A 147 -0.32 -1.73 0.75
CA SER A 147 0.87 -2.44 0.27
C SER A 147 1.89 -1.52 -0.39
N GLY A 148 1.46 -0.39 -0.95
CA GLY A 148 2.33 0.65 -1.52
C GLY A 148 3.35 1.20 -0.54
N ALA A 149 3.02 1.25 0.75
CA ALA A 149 3.97 1.65 1.78
C ALA A 149 5.20 0.73 1.84
N GLY A 150 5.06 -0.55 1.48
CA GLY A 150 6.16 -1.52 1.46
C GLY A 150 7.09 -1.43 0.24
N THR A 151 6.90 -0.47 -0.67
CA THR A 151 7.75 -0.31 -1.87
C THR A 151 9.09 0.33 -1.56
N ASP A 152 9.19 1.09 -0.48
CA ASP A 152 10.38 1.82 -0.05
C ASP A 152 10.54 1.71 1.47
N PRO A 153 11.74 1.40 2.00
CA PRO A 153 11.97 1.22 3.43
C PRO A 153 11.63 2.46 4.28
N GLU A 154 11.92 3.66 3.79
CA GLU A 154 11.63 4.90 4.52
C GLU A 154 10.14 5.24 4.51
N LEU A 155 9.45 4.90 3.42
CA LEU A 155 8.00 5.02 3.35
C LEU A 155 7.33 4.04 4.31
N ALA A 156 7.79 2.78 4.31
CA ALA A 156 7.32 1.75 5.22
C ALA A 156 7.52 2.17 6.68
N LEU A 157 8.70 2.69 6.99
CA LEU A 157 9.07 3.11 8.34
C LEU A 157 8.17 4.25 8.84
N ALA A 158 7.91 5.26 8.00
CA ALA A 158 7.02 6.35 8.35
C ALA A 158 5.56 5.87 8.55
N ALA A 159 5.06 5.00 7.64
CA ALA A 159 3.69 4.48 7.72
C ALA A 159 3.47 3.58 8.95
N VAL A 160 4.43 2.70 9.25
CA VAL A 160 4.34 1.83 10.43
C VAL A 160 4.46 2.63 11.73
N ALA A 161 5.31 3.66 11.75
CA ALA A 161 5.45 4.54 12.92
C ALA A 161 4.16 5.31 13.20
N ASP A 162 3.52 5.83 12.17
CA ASP A 162 2.23 6.53 12.26
C ASP A 162 1.14 5.58 12.79
N ALA A 163 1.01 4.40 12.19
CA ALA A 163 0.05 3.40 12.62
C ALA A 163 0.28 2.94 14.07
N LEU A 164 1.52 2.70 14.49
CA LEU A 164 1.83 2.31 15.88
C LEU A 164 1.55 3.46 16.84
N GLN A 165 1.85 4.71 16.46
CA GLN A 165 1.55 5.89 17.24
C GLN A 165 0.04 5.99 17.53
N GLU A 166 -0.80 5.83 16.50
CA GLU A 166 -2.27 5.83 16.65
C GLU A 166 -2.72 4.72 17.61
N GLN A 167 -2.20 3.49 17.45
CA GLN A 167 -2.53 2.37 18.34
C GLN A 167 -2.21 2.69 19.81
N VAL A 168 -0.99 3.17 20.06
CA VAL A 168 -0.55 3.52 21.42
C VAL A 168 -1.46 4.61 22.01
N MET A 169 -1.74 5.67 21.26
CA MET A 169 -2.56 6.78 21.73
C MET A 169 -3.99 6.34 22.04
N ASP A 170 -4.60 5.55 21.16
CA ASP A 170 -6.00 5.11 21.31
C ASP A 170 -6.20 4.13 22.48
N PHE A 171 -5.24 3.25 22.72
CA PHE A 171 -5.41 2.20 23.72
C PHE A 171 -4.83 2.53 25.08
N THR A 172 -3.88 3.48 25.16
CA THR A 172 -3.26 3.88 26.43
C THR A 172 -3.68 5.26 26.90
N TRP A 173 -4.35 6.05 26.04
CA TRP A 173 -4.69 7.45 26.29
C TRP A 173 -3.44 8.32 26.60
N THR A 174 -2.28 7.88 26.07
CA THR A 174 -0.99 8.53 26.29
C THR A 174 -0.46 9.04 24.98
N VAL A 175 -0.05 10.31 24.94
CA VAL A 175 0.64 10.88 23.78
C VAL A 175 2.04 10.30 23.68
N TRP A 176 2.33 9.63 22.57
CA TRP A 176 3.63 9.02 22.28
C TRP A 176 3.96 9.17 20.79
N PRO A 177 5.24 9.37 20.43
CA PRO A 177 6.35 9.78 21.33
C PRO A 177 6.29 11.27 21.65
N LEU A 178 7.00 11.68 22.71
CA LEU A 178 7.05 13.08 23.12
C LEU A 178 8.35 13.74 22.69
N CYS A 179 8.25 14.99 22.21
CA CYS A 179 9.41 15.83 22.00
C CYS A 179 10.17 16.07 23.32
N PRO A 180 11.48 15.79 23.41
CA PRO A 180 12.22 15.95 24.65
C PRO A 180 12.31 17.44 25.09
N VAL A 181 12.19 18.39 24.16
CA VAL A 181 12.27 19.83 24.44
C VAL A 181 10.90 20.41 24.78
N HIS A 182 9.89 20.18 23.95
CA HIS A 182 8.59 20.84 24.07
C HIS A 182 7.54 19.99 24.83
N ARG A 183 7.80 18.71 25.06
CA ARG A 183 6.84 17.78 25.69
C ARG A 183 5.50 17.66 24.93
N THR A 184 5.48 18.05 23.67
CA THR A 184 4.37 17.81 22.73
C THR A 184 4.59 16.53 21.97
N GLY A 185 3.51 15.94 21.40
CA GLY A 185 3.61 14.77 20.53
C GLY A 185 4.51 15.03 19.32
N LEU A 186 5.29 14.05 18.98
CA LEU A 186 5.98 13.98 17.68
C LEU A 186 5.04 13.34 16.66
N HIS A 187 5.32 13.57 15.39
CA HIS A 187 4.57 12.96 14.28
C HIS A 187 5.54 12.25 13.34
N ALA A 188 5.17 11.05 12.93
CA ALA A 188 5.91 10.34 11.89
C ALA A 188 5.77 11.08 10.55
N SER A 189 6.89 11.31 9.87
CA SER A 189 6.92 12.00 8.58
C SER A 189 8.18 11.65 7.81
N ARG A 190 8.32 12.17 6.59
CA ARG A 190 9.58 12.10 5.85
C ARG A 190 10.20 13.49 5.68
N ASP A 191 11.51 13.58 5.88
CA ASP A 191 12.26 14.83 5.67
C ASP A 191 12.46 15.15 4.18
N ALA A 192 13.09 16.27 3.87
CA ALA A 192 13.39 16.69 2.51
C ALA A 192 14.28 15.71 1.73
N ARG A 193 14.99 14.81 2.44
CA ARG A 193 15.79 13.73 1.87
C ARG A 193 15.03 12.39 1.80
N GLN A 194 13.72 12.43 2.05
CA GLN A 194 12.82 11.27 2.08
C GLN A 194 13.11 10.25 3.20
N ARG A 195 13.88 10.60 4.24
CA ARG A 195 14.14 9.75 5.38
C ARG A 195 12.99 9.84 6.39
N ALA A 196 12.60 8.72 6.96
CA ALA A 196 11.59 8.64 8.01
C ALA A 196 12.09 9.27 9.31
N VAL A 197 11.36 10.24 9.82
CA VAL A 197 11.75 11.05 10.99
C VAL A 197 10.57 11.31 11.91
N TRP A 198 10.87 11.47 13.18
CA TRP A 198 9.98 12.07 14.15
C TRP A 198 10.08 13.58 14.06
N HIS A 199 8.98 14.21 13.66
CA HIS A 199 8.87 15.66 13.46
C HIS A 199 8.17 16.31 14.66
N CYS A 200 8.73 17.44 15.13
CA CYS A 200 8.10 18.27 16.14
C CYS A 200 7.65 19.59 15.52
N GLN A 201 6.36 19.89 15.60
CA GLN A 201 5.82 21.13 15.03
C GLN A 201 6.41 22.39 15.71
N PRO A 202 6.49 22.52 17.06
CA PRO A 202 7.16 23.66 17.70
C PRO A 202 8.66 23.78 17.41
N CYS A 203 9.40 22.67 17.17
CA CYS A 203 10.80 22.72 16.72
C CYS A 203 10.94 23.22 15.28
N GLY A 204 9.86 23.10 14.46
CA GLY A 204 9.89 23.41 13.04
C GLY A 204 10.67 22.41 12.19
N GLY A 205 10.93 21.19 12.68
CA GLY A 205 11.73 20.22 11.95
C GLY A 205 11.85 18.85 12.64
N PRO A 206 12.66 17.94 12.05
CA PRO A 206 12.92 16.63 12.60
C PRO A 206 13.66 16.71 13.94
N VAL A 207 13.28 15.84 14.86
CA VAL A 207 13.91 15.69 16.19
C VAL A 207 14.87 14.49 16.19
N ALA A 208 14.47 13.38 15.58
CA ALA A 208 15.28 12.17 15.46
C ALA A 208 14.88 11.41 14.20
N ALA A 209 15.72 10.53 13.69
CA ALA A 209 15.30 9.48 12.78
C ALA A 209 14.41 8.48 13.53
N ILE A 210 13.43 7.86 12.82
CA ILE A 210 12.60 6.83 13.43
C ILE A 210 13.48 5.61 13.75
N GLY A 211 13.43 5.14 15.01
CA GLY A 211 14.27 4.10 15.57
C GLY A 211 15.49 4.61 16.36
N GLU A 212 15.60 5.94 16.59
CA GLU A 212 16.72 6.59 17.27
C GLU A 212 16.29 7.51 18.42
N LEU A 213 15.09 7.32 19.00
CA LEU A 213 14.62 8.05 20.18
C LEU A 213 15.27 7.59 21.48
#